data_13d47978d043ed803bc1047481fbb789
#
_entry.id   13d47978d043ed803bc1047481fbb789
#
_cell.length_a   1.000
_cell.length_b   1.000
_cell.length_c   1.000
_cell.angle_alpha   90.00
_cell.angle_beta   90.00
_cell.angle_gamma   90.00
#
_symmetry.space_group_name_H-M   'P 1'
#
loop_
_entity.id
_entity.type
_entity.pdbx_description
1 polymer ?
#
loop_
_entity_poly.entity_id
_entity_poly.type
_entity_poly.pdbx_seq_one_letter_code
_entity_poly.pdbx_strand_id
1 'polypeptide(L)'
;MNEGTLQTQAVLVTGATGYIGGRLVPRLLEKGYRVRCLARDPARLQGRAWANRVEICQGDVLDADSLPAAMQGIDAAYYLVHSMGGGSDFAERDKKAAGNFSAAAQQAGVKRIIYLGGLADEDAELSKHLHSRQQTGEALRQSGVPVTECRAAVIVGSGSISFEMIRYLTERVPIMVC
;
A
#
# COMPACT_ATOMS: atom_id res chain seq x y z
N MET A 1 16.48 37.47 -4.66
CA MET A 1 16.61 36.03 -4.92
C MET A 1 15.76 35.34 -3.85
N ASN A 2 14.57 34.87 -4.24
CA ASN A 2 13.62 34.28 -3.32
C ASN A 2 14.07 32.84 -3.09
N GLU A 3 14.74 32.55 -1.99
CA GLU A 3 14.93 31.17 -1.52
C GLU A 3 13.56 30.65 -1.06
N GLY A 4 12.79 30.18 -2.04
CA GLY A 4 11.59 29.40 -1.75
C GLY A 4 12.02 28.17 -0.99
N THR A 5 11.79 28.17 0.31
CA THR A 5 11.91 26.99 1.17
C THR A 5 11.13 25.88 0.49
N LEU A 6 11.82 24.93 -0.15
CA LEU A 6 11.20 23.74 -0.74
C LEU A 6 10.51 23.02 0.42
N GLN A 7 9.19 23.25 0.53
CA GLN A 7 8.41 22.63 1.58
C GLN A 7 8.50 21.12 1.36
N THR A 8 9.15 20.44 2.29
CA THR A 8 9.37 19.00 2.22
C THR A 8 8.02 18.28 2.12
N GLN A 9 7.76 17.63 0.99
CA GLN A 9 6.50 16.94 0.76
C GLN A 9 6.29 15.84 1.79
N ALA A 10 5.06 15.75 2.32
CA ALA A 10 4.66 14.74 3.26
C ALA A 10 3.95 13.58 2.55
N VAL A 11 4.35 12.37 2.86
CA VAL A 11 3.76 11.18 2.26
C VAL A 11 3.23 10.22 3.32
N LEU A 12 2.05 9.67 3.09
CA LEU A 12 1.49 8.60 3.90
C LEU A 12 1.80 7.24 3.25
N VAL A 13 2.22 6.28 4.05
CA VAL A 13 2.43 4.89 3.61
C VAL A 13 1.56 3.96 4.43
N THR A 14 0.58 3.31 3.79
CA THR A 14 -0.10 2.16 4.38
C THR A 14 0.66 0.87 4.02
N GLY A 15 0.52 -0.18 4.84
CA GLY A 15 1.23 -1.44 4.58
C GLY A 15 2.75 -1.40 4.79
N ALA A 16 3.26 -0.44 5.58
CA ALA A 16 4.68 -0.29 5.91
C ALA A 16 5.28 -1.50 6.65
N THR A 17 4.46 -2.33 7.27
CA THR A 17 4.87 -3.59 7.89
C THR A 17 5.18 -4.70 6.88
N GLY A 18 4.64 -4.57 5.65
CA GLY A 18 4.80 -5.54 4.57
C GLY A 18 6.14 -5.44 3.84
N TYR A 19 6.33 -6.34 2.86
CA TYR A 19 7.55 -6.44 2.07
C TYR A 19 7.86 -5.16 1.28
N ILE A 20 6.88 -4.66 0.52
CA ILE A 20 7.05 -3.46 -0.32
C ILE A 20 7.14 -2.20 0.55
N GLY A 21 6.19 -1.99 1.45
CA GLY A 21 6.17 -0.80 2.30
C GLY A 21 7.43 -0.66 3.16
N GLY A 22 7.91 -1.78 3.72
CA GLY A 22 9.14 -1.79 4.51
C GLY A 22 10.41 -1.42 3.72
N ARG A 23 10.41 -1.59 2.38
CA ARG A 23 11.49 -1.17 1.48
C ARG A 23 11.29 0.22 0.90
N LEU A 24 10.04 0.62 0.71
CA LEU A 24 9.68 1.94 0.20
C LEU A 24 10.01 3.05 1.19
N VAL A 25 9.66 2.85 2.47
CA VAL A 25 9.87 3.87 3.52
C VAL A 25 11.30 4.40 3.56
N PRO A 26 12.37 3.58 3.68
CA PRO A 26 13.74 4.11 3.68
C PRO A 26 14.08 4.86 2.40
N ARG A 27 13.58 4.45 1.23
CA ARG A 27 13.82 5.15 -0.04
C ARG A 27 13.16 6.52 -0.08
N LEU A 28 11.97 6.66 0.48
CA LEU A 28 11.31 7.97 0.62
C LEU A 28 12.09 8.89 1.55
N LEU A 29 12.58 8.37 2.67
CA LEU A 29 13.42 9.12 3.61
C LEU A 29 14.76 9.56 3.00
N GLU A 30 15.39 8.71 2.19
CA GLU A 30 16.63 9.04 1.44
C GLU A 30 16.39 10.15 0.41
N LYS A 31 15.17 10.24 -0.14
CA LYS A 31 14.76 11.31 -1.08
C LYS A 31 14.30 12.59 -0.38
N GLY A 32 14.33 12.64 0.94
CA GLY A 32 13.99 13.83 1.71
C GLY A 32 12.49 14.02 1.98
N TYR A 33 11.64 13.03 1.73
CA TYR A 33 10.22 13.11 2.08
C TYR A 33 10.01 13.00 3.59
N ARG A 34 9.03 13.72 4.12
CA ARG A 34 8.46 13.43 5.44
C ARG A 34 7.52 12.24 5.31
N VAL A 35 7.80 11.18 6.03
CA VAL A 35 7.03 9.94 5.92
C VAL A 35 6.19 9.72 7.15
N ARG A 36 4.89 9.51 6.95
CA ARG A 36 3.95 9.01 7.95
C ARG A 36 3.54 7.60 7.57
N CYS A 37 3.55 6.68 8.54
CA CYS A 37 3.11 5.30 8.36
C CYS A 37 1.80 5.07 9.09
N LEU A 38 0.77 4.59 8.39
CA LEU A 38 -0.47 4.11 9.01
C LEU A 38 -0.34 2.63 9.33
N ALA A 39 -0.53 2.25 10.59
CA ALA A 39 -0.47 0.87 11.04
C ALA A 39 -1.56 0.57 12.06
N ARG A 40 -2.19 -0.60 11.95
CA ARG A 40 -3.17 -1.09 12.94
C ARG A 40 -2.51 -1.32 14.30
N ASP A 41 -1.31 -1.81 14.26
CA ASP A 41 -0.46 -2.07 15.43
C ASP A 41 0.91 -1.38 15.23
N PRO A 42 1.12 -0.20 15.83
CA PRO A 42 2.38 0.55 15.75
C PRO A 42 3.60 -0.23 16.25
N ALA A 43 3.43 -1.15 17.20
CA ALA A 43 4.54 -1.93 17.74
C ALA A 43 5.25 -2.77 16.66
N ARG A 44 4.55 -3.19 15.60
CA ARG A 44 5.12 -3.92 14.47
C ARG A 44 6.10 -3.11 13.62
N LEU A 45 6.14 -1.80 13.78
CA LEU A 45 7.08 -0.92 13.10
C LEU A 45 8.29 -0.56 13.96
N GLN A 46 8.21 -0.68 15.29
CA GLN A 46 9.25 -0.24 16.23
C GLN A 46 10.61 -0.95 16.02
N GLY A 47 10.60 -2.19 15.53
CA GLY A 47 11.84 -2.94 15.22
C GLY A 47 12.49 -2.58 13.88
N ARG A 48 11.93 -1.64 13.12
CA ARG A 48 12.51 -1.20 11.84
C ARG A 48 13.59 -0.16 12.06
N ALA A 49 14.74 -0.30 11.39
CA ALA A 49 15.87 0.63 11.50
C ALA A 49 15.53 2.11 11.20
N TRP A 50 14.43 2.36 10.54
CA TRP A 50 13.93 3.69 10.18
C TRP A 50 12.76 4.19 11.04
N ALA A 51 12.32 3.41 12.04
CA ALA A 51 11.11 3.71 12.82
C ALA A 51 11.15 5.07 13.52
N ASN A 52 12.31 5.49 14.01
CA ASN A 52 12.53 6.77 14.67
C ASN A 52 12.64 7.98 13.71
N ARG A 53 12.57 7.73 12.41
CA ARG A 53 12.64 8.76 11.35
C ARG A 53 11.31 9.03 10.68
N VAL A 54 10.24 8.35 11.10
CA VAL A 54 8.90 8.48 10.55
C VAL A 54 7.89 8.80 11.64
N GLU A 55 6.81 9.43 11.25
CA GLU A 55 5.64 9.54 12.10
C GLU A 55 4.82 8.24 11.99
N ILE A 56 4.45 7.64 13.11
CA ILE A 56 3.62 6.43 13.12
C ILE A 56 2.24 6.83 13.65
N CYS A 57 1.23 6.64 12.82
CA CYS A 57 -0.17 6.87 13.15
C CYS A 57 -0.89 5.52 13.28
N GLN A 58 -1.59 5.33 14.40
CA GLN A 58 -2.45 4.16 14.56
C GLN A 58 -3.75 4.34 13.82
N GLY A 59 -4.17 3.34 13.04
CA GLY A 59 -5.46 3.32 12.36
C GLY A 59 -5.64 2.10 11.46
N ASP A 60 -6.88 1.86 11.09
CA ASP A 60 -7.27 0.78 10.18
C ASP A 60 -8.03 1.36 8.98
N VAL A 61 -7.64 0.98 7.77
CA VAL A 61 -8.34 1.38 6.54
C VAL A 61 -9.81 0.92 6.49
N LEU A 62 -10.17 -0.08 7.27
CA LEU A 62 -11.55 -0.51 7.44
C LEU A 62 -12.36 0.37 8.41
N ASP A 63 -11.68 1.14 9.25
CA ASP A 63 -12.26 2.09 10.19
C ASP A 63 -12.07 3.52 9.63
N ALA A 64 -13.16 4.05 9.05
CA ALA A 64 -13.13 5.37 8.41
C ALA A 64 -12.76 6.48 9.39
N ASP A 65 -13.15 6.38 10.66
CA ASP A 65 -12.94 7.41 11.67
C ASP A 65 -11.47 7.51 12.11
N SER A 66 -10.67 6.47 11.87
CA SER A 66 -9.23 6.45 12.17
C SER A 66 -8.37 7.14 11.10
N LEU A 67 -8.91 7.46 9.92
CA LEU A 67 -8.13 7.93 8.78
C LEU A 67 -7.89 9.44 8.72
N PRO A 68 -8.81 10.33 9.14
CA PRO A 68 -8.64 11.77 8.99
C PRO A 68 -7.35 12.30 9.61
N ALA A 69 -7.03 11.88 10.83
CA ALA A 69 -5.80 12.28 11.51
C ALA A 69 -4.52 11.83 10.75
N ALA A 70 -4.55 10.62 10.16
CA ALA A 70 -3.46 10.09 9.37
C ALA A 70 -3.24 10.85 8.06
N MET A 71 -4.30 11.42 7.47
CA MET A 71 -4.28 12.13 6.19
C MET A 71 -3.94 13.61 6.32
N GLN A 72 -4.04 14.19 7.50
CA GLN A 72 -3.85 15.63 7.68
C GLN A 72 -2.45 16.09 7.25
N GLY A 73 -2.38 17.04 6.32
CA GLY A 73 -1.13 17.61 5.83
C GLY A 73 -0.30 16.67 4.95
N ILE A 74 -0.92 15.64 4.36
CA ILE A 74 -0.30 14.69 3.43
C ILE A 74 -0.48 15.19 2.00
N ASP A 75 0.61 15.21 1.23
CA ASP A 75 0.60 15.57 -0.19
C ASP A 75 0.29 14.37 -1.09
N ALA A 76 0.85 13.19 -0.77
CA ALA A 76 0.61 11.97 -1.53
C ALA A 76 0.49 10.75 -0.60
N ALA A 77 -0.32 9.77 -0.97
CA ALA A 77 -0.59 8.61 -0.13
C ALA A 77 -0.36 7.30 -0.90
N TYR A 78 0.43 6.40 -0.32
CA TYR A 78 0.70 5.06 -0.85
C TYR A 78 -0.29 4.06 -0.24
N TYR A 79 -1.11 3.45 -1.09
CA TYR A 79 -2.03 2.39 -0.71
C TYR A 79 -1.44 1.03 -1.06
N LEU A 80 -0.84 0.35 -0.05
CA LEU A 80 -0.13 -0.93 -0.22
C LEU A 80 -0.75 -2.07 0.62
N VAL A 81 -1.97 -1.89 1.09
CA VAL A 81 -2.69 -2.92 1.84
C VAL A 81 -3.62 -3.70 0.94
N HIS A 82 -3.73 -5.00 1.22
CA HIS A 82 -4.71 -5.89 0.65
C HIS A 82 -4.92 -7.08 1.60
N SER A 83 -6.10 -7.67 1.54
CA SER A 83 -6.41 -8.85 2.33
C SER A 83 -5.75 -10.08 1.70
N MET A 84 -4.93 -10.78 2.49
CA MET A 84 -4.32 -12.08 2.10
C MET A 84 -5.12 -13.27 2.65
N GLY A 85 -6.31 -13.03 3.20
CA GLY A 85 -7.13 -14.06 3.82
C GLY A 85 -8.04 -14.79 2.82
N GLY A 86 -8.11 -16.12 2.91
CA GLY A 86 -8.91 -16.99 2.03
C GLY A 86 -10.41 -17.08 2.39
N GLY A 87 -11.03 -16.02 2.88
CA GLY A 87 -12.49 -15.99 3.12
C GLY A 87 -13.26 -15.48 1.89
N SER A 88 -14.56 -15.78 1.79
CA SER A 88 -15.43 -15.31 0.71
C SER A 88 -15.53 -13.78 0.62
N ASP A 89 -15.26 -13.07 1.71
CA ASP A 89 -15.58 -11.65 1.88
C ASP A 89 -14.37 -10.71 1.72
N PHE A 90 -13.21 -11.24 1.28
CA PHE A 90 -12.00 -10.42 1.19
C PHE A 90 -12.12 -9.28 0.15
N ALA A 91 -12.83 -9.53 -0.97
CA ALA A 91 -13.02 -8.53 -2.02
C ALA A 91 -13.85 -7.34 -1.55
N GLU A 92 -14.95 -7.59 -0.84
CA GLU A 92 -15.78 -6.53 -0.27
C GLU A 92 -15.04 -5.73 0.81
N ARG A 93 -14.23 -6.41 1.61
CA ARG A 93 -13.39 -5.74 2.62
C ARG A 93 -12.33 -4.86 1.98
N ASP A 94 -11.66 -5.34 0.92
CA ASP A 94 -10.65 -4.57 0.18
C ASP A 94 -11.28 -3.35 -0.50
N LYS A 95 -12.46 -3.52 -1.11
CA LYS A 95 -13.24 -2.44 -1.71
C LYS A 95 -13.67 -1.40 -0.67
N LYS A 96 -14.21 -1.83 0.47
CA LYS A 96 -14.57 -0.94 1.58
C LYS A 96 -13.37 -0.15 2.09
N ALA A 97 -12.24 -0.84 2.34
CA ALA A 97 -11.01 -0.22 2.82
C ALA A 97 -10.49 0.85 1.84
N ALA A 98 -10.49 0.54 0.53
CA ALA A 98 -10.10 1.47 -0.51
C ALA A 98 -11.04 2.69 -0.59
N GLY A 99 -12.35 2.47 -0.47
CA GLY A 99 -13.36 3.54 -0.43
C GLY A 99 -13.17 4.48 0.75
N ASN A 100 -13.00 3.94 1.97
CA ASN A 100 -12.73 4.74 3.16
C ASN A 100 -11.45 5.57 2.99
N PHE A 101 -10.38 4.92 2.51
CA PHE A 101 -9.09 5.57 2.30
C PHE A 101 -9.17 6.71 1.28
N SER A 102 -9.81 6.47 0.14
CA SER A 102 -9.93 7.49 -0.91
C SER A 102 -10.81 8.66 -0.48
N ALA A 103 -11.89 8.41 0.26
CA ALA A 103 -12.74 9.46 0.82
C ALA A 103 -11.98 10.34 1.83
N ALA A 104 -11.20 9.73 2.74
CA ALA A 104 -10.37 10.45 3.69
C ALA A 104 -9.26 11.26 2.98
N ALA A 105 -8.66 10.69 1.92
CA ALA A 105 -7.66 11.38 1.10
C ALA A 105 -8.25 12.62 0.41
N GLN A 106 -9.46 12.51 -0.14
CA GLN A 106 -10.17 13.64 -0.76
C GLN A 106 -10.46 14.73 0.25
N GLN A 107 -11.02 14.38 1.41
CA GLN A 107 -11.36 15.34 2.47
C GLN A 107 -10.13 16.10 2.99
N ALA A 108 -8.98 15.43 3.07
CA ALA A 108 -7.72 16.02 3.51
C ALA A 108 -6.97 16.81 2.42
N GLY A 109 -7.47 16.81 1.18
CA GLY A 109 -6.81 17.49 0.06
C GLY A 109 -5.54 16.81 -0.43
N VAL A 110 -5.42 15.49 -0.27
CA VAL A 110 -4.31 14.69 -0.80
C VAL A 110 -4.30 14.82 -2.33
N LYS A 111 -3.14 15.16 -2.89
CA LYS A 111 -2.99 15.48 -4.32
C LYS A 111 -2.89 14.23 -5.20
N ARG A 112 -2.48 13.09 -4.64
CA ARG A 112 -2.27 11.84 -5.39
C ARG A 112 -2.29 10.62 -4.48
N ILE A 113 -2.94 9.56 -4.96
CA ILE A 113 -2.84 8.22 -4.39
C ILE A 113 -1.95 7.38 -5.30
N ILE A 114 -0.99 6.65 -4.74
CA ILE A 114 -0.17 5.66 -5.43
C ILE A 114 -0.62 4.28 -4.98
N TYR A 115 -1.09 3.47 -5.92
CA TYR A 115 -1.61 2.13 -5.66
C TYR A 115 -0.76 1.07 -6.34
N LEU A 116 -0.48 -0.02 -5.63
CA LEU A 116 0.18 -1.19 -6.20
C LEU A 116 -0.87 -2.26 -6.50
N GLY A 117 -1.32 -2.30 -7.75
CA GLY A 117 -2.27 -3.25 -8.28
C GLY A 117 -1.63 -4.55 -8.79
N GLY A 118 -2.46 -5.47 -9.27
CA GLY A 118 -2.02 -6.68 -9.96
C GLY A 118 -1.94 -6.47 -11.48
N LEU A 119 -1.01 -7.14 -12.13
CA LEU A 119 -0.98 -7.25 -13.58
C LEU A 119 -2.04 -8.26 -14.01
N ALA A 120 -3.00 -7.81 -14.81
CA ALA A 120 -4.04 -8.64 -15.41
C ALA A 120 -4.45 -8.03 -16.74
N ASP A 121 -4.70 -8.88 -17.73
CA ASP A 121 -5.36 -8.48 -18.96
C ASP A 121 -6.86 -8.28 -18.70
N GLU A 122 -7.45 -7.24 -19.28
CA GLU A 122 -8.85 -6.88 -19.06
C GLU A 122 -9.81 -7.95 -19.61
N ASP A 123 -9.36 -8.76 -20.60
CA ASP A 123 -10.14 -9.79 -21.28
C ASP A 123 -9.90 -11.20 -20.76
N ALA A 124 -9.04 -11.41 -19.74
CA ALA A 124 -8.74 -12.73 -19.22
C ALA A 124 -9.73 -13.17 -18.13
N GLU A 125 -9.99 -14.47 -18.02
CA GLU A 125 -10.69 -15.05 -16.88
C GLU A 125 -9.86 -14.84 -15.61
N LEU A 126 -10.11 -13.74 -14.90
CA LEU A 126 -9.31 -13.29 -13.78
C LEU A 126 -9.50 -14.20 -12.55
N SER A 127 -8.41 -14.53 -11.89
CA SER A 127 -8.50 -15.11 -10.56
C SER A 127 -9.25 -14.14 -9.61
N LYS A 128 -9.94 -14.67 -8.60
CA LYS A 128 -10.65 -13.86 -7.59
C LYS A 128 -9.77 -12.76 -6.98
N HIS A 129 -8.48 -13.03 -6.81
CA HIS A 129 -7.51 -12.06 -6.30
C HIS A 129 -7.22 -10.92 -7.27
N LEU A 130 -7.07 -11.19 -8.54
CA LEU A 130 -6.85 -10.15 -9.56
C LEU A 130 -8.09 -9.28 -9.73
N HIS A 131 -9.28 -9.90 -9.72
CA HIS A 131 -10.55 -9.17 -9.75
C HIS A 131 -10.70 -8.23 -8.54
N SER A 132 -10.40 -8.69 -7.33
CA SER A 132 -10.39 -7.84 -6.12
C SER A 132 -9.43 -6.66 -6.25
N ARG A 133 -8.26 -6.86 -6.87
CA ARG A 133 -7.30 -5.77 -7.09
C ARG A 133 -7.79 -4.72 -8.08
N GLN A 134 -8.49 -5.11 -9.13
CA GLN A 134 -9.13 -4.17 -10.05
C GLN A 134 -10.21 -3.37 -9.32
N GLN A 135 -11.11 -4.03 -8.59
CA GLN A 135 -12.14 -3.37 -7.78
C GLN A 135 -11.56 -2.41 -6.74
N THR A 136 -10.43 -2.75 -6.13
CA THR A 136 -9.70 -1.87 -5.22
C THR A 136 -9.22 -0.60 -5.95
N GLY A 137 -8.64 -0.74 -7.14
CA GLY A 137 -8.21 0.38 -7.97
C GLY A 137 -9.37 1.29 -8.39
N GLU A 138 -10.51 0.71 -8.75
CA GLU A 138 -11.75 1.44 -9.06
C GLU A 138 -12.26 2.22 -7.83
N ALA A 139 -12.33 1.57 -6.66
CA ALA A 139 -12.77 2.20 -5.42
C ALA A 139 -11.87 3.39 -5.03
N LEU A 140 -10.55 3.27 -5.23
CA LEU A 140 -9.62 4.38 -4.98
C LEU A 140 -9.86 5.57 -5.90
N ARG A 141 -10.32 5.37 -7.14
CA ARG A 141 -10.62 6.45 -8.11
C ARG A 141 -11.96 7.17 -7.86
N GLN A 142 -12.88 6.55 -7.11
CA GLN A 142 -14.22 7.10 -6.89
C GLN A 142 -14.23 8.47 -6.19
N SER A 143 -13.22 8.76 -5.37
CA SER A 143 -13.11 10.06 -4.69
C SER A 143 -12.71 11.23 -5.61
N GLY A 144 -12.25 10.95 -6.81
CA GLY A 144 -11.73 11.98 -7.73
C GLY A 144 -10.29 12.40 -7.44
N VAL A 145 -9.64 11.91 -6.38
CA VAL A 145 -8.20 12.10 -6.18
C VAL A 145 -7.45 11.35 -7.28
N PRO A 146 -6.49 11.99 -7.99
CA PRO A 146 -5.71 11.32 -9.02
C PRO A 146 -4.99 10.07 -8.49
N VAL A 147 -5.18 8.92 -9.15
CA VAL A 147 -4.57 7.64 -8.78
C VAL A 147 -3.51 7.25 -9.80
N THR A 148 -2.29 7.02 -9.34
CA THR A 148 -1.25 6.34 -10.11
C THR A 148 -1.23 4.87 -9.71
N GLU A 149 -1.65 4.00 -10.61
CA GLU A 149 -1.62 2.56 -10.41
C GLU A 149 -0.36 1.96 -11.02
N CYS A 150 0.45 1.32 -10.16
CA CYS A 150 1.57 0.48 -10.58
C CYS A 150 1.08 -0.97 -10.60
N ARG A 151 1.07 -1.62 -11.75
CA ARG A 151 0.64 -3.01 -11.90
C ARG A 151 1.85 -3.93 -11.86
N ALA A 152 1.84 -4.92 -10.98
CA ALA A 152 2.90 -5.91 -10.87
C ALA A 152 2.33 -7.32 -10.91
N ALA A 153 3.08 -8.23 -11.54
CA ALA A 153 2.83 -9.67 -11.47
C ALA A 153 3.40 -10.23 -10.15
N VAL A 154 4.28 -11.22 -10.21
CA VAL A 154 4.96 -11.74 -9.02
C VAL A 154 6.12 -10.81 -8.64
N ILE A 155 6.13 -10.35 -7.40
CA ILE A 155 7.21 -9.52 -6.89
C ILE A 155 8.33 -10.43 -6.38
N VAL A 156 9.43 -10.44 -7.10
CA VAL A 156 10.61 -11.27 -6.83
C VAL A 156 11.60 -10.50 -5.96
N GLY A 157 12.09 -11.17 -4.90
CA GLY A 157 13.14 -10.65 -4.06
C GLY A 157 13.19 -11.32 -2.70
N SER A 158 14.38 -11.38 -2.10
CA SER A 158 14.62 -12.03 -0.81
C SER A 158 13.67 -11.51 0.28
N GLY A 159 12.94 -12.42 0.91
CA GLY A 159 11.94 -12.13 1.94
C GLY A 159 10.56 -11.73 1.40
N SER A 160 10.31 -11.77 0.06
CA SER A 160 8.94 -11.72 -0.43
C SER A 160 8.30 -13.11 -0.30
N ILE A 161 7.05 -13.15 0.16
CA ILE A 161 6.35 -14.42 0.40
C ILE A 161 6.29 -15.27 -0.87
N SER A 162 5.96 -14.66 -2.02
CA SER A 162 5.86 -15.35 -3.30
C SER A 162 7.20 -15.92 -3.75
N PHE A 163 8.29 -15.17 -3.59
CA PHE A 163 9.62 -15.63 -3.96
C PHE A 163 10.11 -16.75 -3.04
N GLU A 164 9.94 -16.61 -1.73
CA GLU A 164 10.36 -17.63 -0.78
C GLU A 164 9.56 -18.93 -0.96
N MET A 165 8.28 -18.84 -1.32
CA MET A 165 7.46 -20.00 -1.64
C MET A 165 7.96 -20.72 -2.91
N ILE A 166 8.25 -19.97 -3.99
CA ILE A 166 8.80 -20.53 -5.23
C ILE A 166 10.16 -21.17 -4.96
N ARG A 167 11.05 -20.48 -4.25
CA ARG A 167 12.36 -20.99 -3.85
C ARG A 167 12.23 -22.30 -3.07
N TYR A 168 11.38 -22.32 -2.05
CA TYR A 168 11.15 -23.52 -1.24
C TYR A 168 10.64 -24.70 -2.06
N LEU A 169 9.69 -24.48 -2.98
CA LEU A 169 9.17 -25.51 -3.86
C LEU A 169 10.26 -26.03 -4.81
N THR A 170 11.02 -25.12 -5.43
CA THR A 170 12.10 -25.49 -6.38
C THR A 170 13.20 -26.29 -5.70
N GLU A 171 13.53 -25.97 -4.44
CA GLU A 171 14.58 -26.69 -3.68
C GLU A 171 14.13 -28.08 -3.19
N ARG A 172 12.82 -28.33 -3.05
CA ARG A 172 12.32 -29.54 -2.36
C ARG A 172 11.45 -30.45 -3.23
N VAL A 173 10.90 -29.96 -4.33
CA VAL A 173 10.09 -30.77 -5.24
C VAL A 173 10.99 -31.28 -6.35
N PRO A 174 11.20 -32.63 -6.45
CA PRO A 174 12.13 -33.21 -7.43
C PRO A 174 11.65 -33.08 -8.88
N ILE A 175 10.36 -32.88 -9.10
CA ILE A 175 9.74 -32.69 -10.42
C ILE A 175 8.70 -31.59 -10.30
N MET A 176 8.90 -30.49 -11.05
CA MET A 176 7.89 -29.45 -11.22
C MET A 176 7.20 -29.62 -12.59
N VAL A 177 5.88 -29.73 -12.58
CA VAL A 177 5.08 -29.66 -13.80
C VAL A 177 4.78 -28.18 -14.05
N CYS A 178 5.26 -27.67 -15.19
CA CYS A 178 5.01 -26.28 -15.64
C CYS A 178 3.84 -26.24 -16.59
#